data_d7f5b2820d60e7928eacfde161490525
#
_entry.id   d7f5b2820d60e7928eacfde161490525
#
_cell.length_a   1.000
_cell.length_b   1.000
_cell.length_c   1.000
_cell.angle_alpha   90.00
_cell.angle_beta   90.00
_cell.angle_gamma   90.00
#
_symmetry.space_group_name_H-M   'P 1'
#
loop_
_entity.id
_entity.type
_entity.pdbx_description
1 polymer ?
#
loop_
_entity_poly.entity_id
_entity_poly.type
_entity_poly.pdbx_seq_one_letter_code
_entity_poly.pdbx_strand_id
1 'polypeptide(L)' 'PQNERELKRERRKQSNRESARRSRLRKQAETEELARKVEALTAENMALRSELNQLNEKSDK' A
#
# COMPACT_ATOMS: atom_id res chain seq x y z
N PRO A 1 4.33 -10.95 -44.50
CA PRO A 1 5.48 -10.12 -44.42
C PRO A 1 6.05 -10.01 -43.02
N GLN A 2 7.31 -9.91 -42.94
CA GLN A 2 8.04 -9.84 -41.66
C GLN A 2 7.60 -8.67 -40.80
N ASN A 3 7.17 -7.57 -41.38
CA ASN A 3 6.81 -6.35 -40.70
C ASN A 3 5.55 -6.53 -39.81
N GLU A 4 4.60 -7.33 -40.22
CA GLU A 4 3.39 -7.58 -39.43
C GLU A 4 3.69 -8.36 -38.16
N ARG A 5 4.56 -9.36 -38.25
CA ARG A 5 4.97 -10.16 -37.08
C ARG A 5 5.76 -9.32 -36.09
N GLU A 6 6.63 -8.47 -36.59
CA GLU A 6 7.41 -7.55 -35.76
C GLU A 6 6.51 -6.53 -35.06
N LEU A 7 5.53 -5.98 -35.79
CA LEU A 7 4.56 -5.03 -35.23
C LEU A 7 3.71 -5.68 -34.15
N LYS A 8 3.24 -6.90 -34.35
CA LYS A 8 2.46 -7.63 -33.35
C LYS A 8 3.33 -7.92 -32.11
N ARG A 9 4.58 -8.31 -32.31
CA ARG A 9 5.51 -8.58 -31.21
C ARG A 9 5.77 -7.30 -30.41
N GLU A 10 6.01 -6.19 -31.08
CA GLU A 10 6.21 -4.88 -30.46
C GLU A 10 5.00 -4.45 -29.66
N ARG A 11 3.80 -4.59 -30.21
CA ARG A 11 2.56 -4.26 -29.53
C ARG A 11 2.36 -5.10 -28.28
N ARG A 12 2.68 -6.39 -28.34
CA ARG A 12 2.60 -7.29 -27.17
C ARG A 12 3.56 -6.88 -26.08
N LYS A 13 4.80 -6.55 -26.48
CA LYS A 13 5.82 -6.08 -25.52
C LYS A 13 5.38 -4.78 -24.84
N GLN A 14 4.86 -3.85 -25.62
CA GLN A 14 4.40 -2.57 -25.12
C GLN A 14 3.20 -2.75 -24.18
N SER A 15 2.24 -3.57 -24.57
CA SER A 15 1.07 -3.89 -23.74
C SER A 15 1.47 -4.54 -22.43
N ASN A 16 2.43 -5.46 -22.47
CA ASN A 16 2.94 -6.14 -21.29
C ASN A 16 3.68 -5.18 -20.36
N ARG A 17 4.45 -4.25 -20.92
CA ARG A 17 5.14 -3.21 -20.13
C ARG A 17 4.15 -2.30 -19.42
N GLU A 18 3.11 -1.87 -20.12
CA GLU A 18 2.06 -1.02 -19.54
C GLU A 18 1.30 -1.74 -18.44
N SER A 19 0.98 -3.00 -18.68
CA SER A 19 0.28 -3.83 -17.69
C SER A 19 1.13 -4.02 -16.43
N ALA A 20 2.42 -4.32 -16.60
CA ALA A 20 3.36 -4.47 -15.48
C ALA A 20 3.52 -3.16 -14.72
N ARG A 21 3.59 -2.04 -15.44
CA ARG A 21 3.69 -0.71 -14.83
C ARG A 21 2.47 -0.38 -13.98
N ARG A 22 1.27 -0.62 -14.51
CA ARG A 22 0.01 -0.39 -13.77
C ARG A 22 -0.07 -1.27 -12.55
N SER A 23 0.35 -2.52 -12.65
CA SER A 23 0.38 -3.45 -11.52
C SER A 23 1.30 -2.97 -10.41
N ARG A 24 2.49 -2.50 -10.76
CA ARG A 24 3.45 -1.95 -9.79
C ARG A 24 2.92 -0.69 -9.10
N LEU A 25 2.30 0.21 -9.87
CA LEU A 25 1.71 1.43 -9.31
C LEU A 25 0.56 1.11 -8.35
N ARG A 26 -0.25 0.12 -8.69
CA ARG A 26 -1.35 -0.33 -7.83
C ARG A 26 -0.82 -0.90 -6.52
N LYS A 27 0.20 -1.76 -6.59
CA LYS A 27 0.81 -2.34 -5.40
C LYS A 27 1.44 -1.27 -4.52
N GLN A 28 2.08 -0.28 -5.13
CA GLN A 28 2.67 0.84 -4.40
C GLN A 28 1.60 1.65 -3.67
N ALA A 29 0.49 1.94 -4.35
CA ALA A 29 -0.63 2.66 -3.74
C ALA A 29 -1.23 1.88 -2.58
N GLU A 30 -1.41 0.57 -2.73
CA GLU A 30 -1.91 -0.30 -1.67
C GLU A 30 -0.98 -0.34 -0.46
N THR A 31 0.32 -0.41 -0.72
CA THR A 31 1.34 -0.40 0.34
C THR A 31 1.33 0.92 1.10
N GLU A 32 1.23 2.04 0.40
CA GLU A 32 1.16 3.37 1.00
C GLU A 32 -0.11 3.53 1.84
N GLU A 33 -1.24 3.03 1.35
CA GLU A 33 -2.48 3.06 2.10
C GLU A 33 -2.40 2.23 3.38
N LEU A 34 -1.81 1.03 3.29
CA LEU A 34 -1.58 0.19 4.45
C LEU A 34 -0.68 0.88 5.47
N ALA A 35 0.40 1.53 5.02
CA ALA A 35 1.31 2.26 5.89
C ALA A 35 0.57 3.37 6.65
N ARG A 36 -0.31 4.11 5.98
CA ARG A 36 -1.12 5.13 6.63
C ARG A 36 -2.07 4.54 7.67
N LYS A 37 -2.68 3.42 7.38
CA LYS A 37 -3.56 2.72 8.33
C LYS A 37 -2.80 2.24 9.56
N VAL A 38 -1.60 1.70 9.36
CA VAL A 38 -0.75 1.27 10.46
C VAL A 38 -0.36 2.46 11.34
N GLU A 39 0.00 3.59 10.74
CA GLU A 39 0.32 4.80 11.50
C GLU A 39 -0.87 5.29 12.32
N ALA A 40 -2.06 5.31 11.72
CA ALA A 40 -3.28 5.73 12.41
C ALA A 40 -3.60 4.80 13.58
N LEU A 41 -3.52 3.49 13.37
CA LEU A 41 -3.76 2.50 14.41
C LEU A 41 -2.73 2.57 15.52
N THR A 42 -1.47 2.82 15.17
CA THR A 42 -0.40 2.98 16.14
C THR A 42 -0.65 4.20 17.03
N ALA A 43 -1.02 5.32 16.45
CA ALA A 43 -1.35 6.54 17.20
C ALA A 43 -2.54 6.31 18.12
N GLU A 44 -3.59 5.67 17.62
CA GLU A 44 -4.77 5.31 18.41
C GLU A 44 -4.40 4.38 19.56
N ASN A 45 -3.56 3.39 19.29
CA ASN A 45 -3.09 2.44 20.28
C ASN A 45 -2.34 3.16 21.40
N MET A 46 -1.45 4.08 21.06
CA MET A 46 -0.69 4.86 22.03
C MET A 46 -1.62 5.72 22.90
N ALA A 47 -2.61 6.35 22.28
CA ALA A 47 -3.59 7.16 23.01
C ALA A 47 -4.42 6.31 23.99
N LEU A 48 -4.87 5.15 23.56
CA LEU A 48 -5.63 4.22 24.41
C LEU A 48 -4.80 3.71 25.58
N ARG A 49 -3.52 3.38 25.34
CA ARG A 49 -2.62 2.95 26.41
C ARG A 49 -2.38 4.05 27.43
N SER A 50 -2.25 5.28 26.95
CA SER A 50 -2.09 6.43 27.84
C SER A 50 -3.32 6.63 28.73
N GLU A 51 -4.52 6.55 28.16
CA GLU A 51 -5.76 6.64 28.90
C GLU A 51 -5.87 5.52 29.92
N LEU A 52 -5.52 4.30 29.54
CA LEU A 52 -5.56 3.14 30.41
C LEU A 52 -4.61 3.31 31.58
N ASN A 53 -3.40 3.80 31.35
CA ASN A 53 -2.41 4.09 32.38
C ASN A 53 -2.92 5.13 33.37
N GLN A 54 -3.58 6.19 32.89
CA GLN A 54 -4.18 7.23 33.74
C GLN A 54 -5.27 6.66 34.61
N LEU A 55 -6.12 5.80 34.06
CA LEU A 55 -7.18 5.15 34.83
C LEU A 55 -6.60 4.20 35.89
N ASN A 56 -5.55 3.46 35.55
CA ASN A 56 -4.90 2.57 36.49
C ASN A 56 -4.23 3.34 37.63
N GLU A 57 -3.60 4.46 37.36
CA GLU A 57 -3.02 5.32 38.38
C GLU A 57 -4.07 5.84 39.36
N LYS A 58 -5.25 6.23 38.84
CA LYS A 58 -6.34 6.72 39.66
C LYS A 58 -6.98 5.60 40.50
N SER A 59 -7.01 4.37 39.98
CA SER A 59 -7.66 3.27 40.67
C SER A 59 -6.77 2.64 41.76
N ASP A 60 -5.47 2.87 41.74
CA ASP A 60 -4.53 2.39 42.73
C ASP A 60 -4.62 3.17 44.06
N LYS A 61 -5.44 4.18 44.09
CA LYS A 61 -5.74 4.91 45.32
C LYS A 61 -7.02 4.40 45.96
#